data_47279f66a3b05ebfe1b01b2ceceed950
#
_entry.id   47279f66a3b05ebfe1b01b2ceceed950
#
_cell.length_a   1.000
_cell.length_b   1.000
_cell.length_c   1.000
_cell.angle_alpha   90.00
_cell.angle_beta   90.00
_cell.angle_gamma   90.00
#
_symmetry.space_group_name_H-M   'P 1'
#
loop_
_entity.id
_entity.type
_entity.pdbx_description
1 polymer ?
#
loop_
_entity_poly.entity_id
_entity_poly.type
_entity_poly.pdbx_seq_one_letter_code
_entity_poly.pdbx_strand_id
1 'polypeptide(L)'
;VLIKDGRIMMTGSEDEVKEHIGADTEIIDCGGKTILPGMCDAHCHPSIAASAYSGCDLFGIYIQDGESEEEVIDKYMTRLKKFVDENPGDDLIRGTGWVLGNFQGDRVPTRHDIDRICSDRPVILESFCQHNLWVNTKAIELAGVDENTPDVYVGKIYREENGYPQGIFNDPEAMELIKMNVPGYDFSVEKYK
;
A
#
# COMPACT_ATOMS: atom_id res chain seq x y z
N VAL A 1 -34.63 14.25 9.46
CA VAL A 1 -34.68 12.83 9.89
C VAL A 1 -35.32 12.75 11.26
N LEU A 2 -36.31 11.87 11.42
CA LEU A 2 -36.95 11.56 12.70
C LEU A 2 -36.46 10.18 13.17
N ILE A 3 -35.96 10.14 14.40
CA ILE A 3 -35.46 8.90 15.01
C ILE A 3 -36.25 8.62 16.31
N LYS A 4 -36.69 7.40 16.50
CA LYS A 4 -37.33 6.93 17.73
C LYS A 4 -36.85 5.52 18.06
N ASP A 5 -36.56 5.28 19.33
CA ASP A 5 -36.12 3.96 19.84
C ASP A 5 -34.91 3.38 19.03
N GLY A 6 -33.95 4.25 18.63
CA GLY A 6 -32.79 3.87 17.86
C GLY A 6 -33.05 3.52 16.38
N ARG A 7 -34.24 3.82 15.86
CA ARG A 7 -34.62 3.54 14.46
C ARG A 7 -35.03 4.81 13.74
N ILE A 8 -34.67 4.90 12.45
CA ILE A 8 -35.16 5.96 11.57
C ILE A 8 -36.64 5.68 11.29
N MET A 9 -37.51 6.58 11.74
CA MET A 9 -38.95 6.51 11.54
C MET A 9 -39.37 7.19 10.26
N MET A 10 -38.69 8.31 9.92
CA MET A 10 -39.04 9.11 8.76
C MET A 10 -37.85 9.91 8.26
N THR A 11 -37.74 10.08 6.94
CA THR A 11 -36.92 11.06 6.28
C THR A 11 -37.83 11.95 5.43
N GLY A 12 -37.60 13.24 5.41
CA GLY A 12 -38.44 14.19 4.65
C GLY A 12 -37.92 15.62 4.82
N SER A 13 -38.71 16.56 4.32
CA SER A 13 -38.48 17.98 4.52
C SER A 13 -38.61 18.38 6.00
N GLU A 14 -38.07 19.53 6.33
CA GLU A 14 -38.18 20.06 7.71
C GLU A 14 -39.64 20.23 8.13
N ASP A 15 -40.49 20.68 7.22
CA ASP A 15 -41.92 20.92 7.51
C ASP A 15 -42.66 19.61 7.80
N GLU A 16 -42.37 18.53 7.03
CA GLU A 16 -42.96 17.23 7.27
C GLU A 16 -42.53 16.64 8.62
N VAL A 17 -41.24 16.78 8.97
CA VAL A 17 -40.70 16.25 10.22
C VAL A 17 -41.25 17.06 11.45
N LYS A 18 -41.45 18.36 11.30
CA LYS A 18 -41.99 19.23 12.37
C LYS A 18 -43.34 18.79 12.90
N GLU A 19 -44.19 18.19 12.07
CA GLU A 19 -45.50 17.69 12.50
C GLU A 19 -45.40 16.56 13.54
N HIS A 20 -44.24 15.93 13.68
CA HIS A 20 -43.98 14.82 14.59
C HIS A 20 -43.22 15.24 15.87
N ILE A 21 -42.92 16.55 16.05
CA ILE A 21 -42.19 17.07 17.20
C ILE A 21 -43.16 17.17 18.39
N GLY A 22 -42.82 16.46 19.46
CA GLY A 22 -43.54 16.53 20.73
C GLY A 22 -42.72 17.23 21.81
N ALA A 23 -43.30 17.35 23.01
CA ALA A 23 -42.68 18.06 24.15
C ALA A 23 -41.33 17.42 24.58
N ASP A 24 -41.18 16.12 24.36
CA ASP A 24 -39.98 15.37 24.77
C ASP A 24 -39.03 15.09 23.55
N THR A 25 -39.26 15.75 22.43
CA THR A 25 -38.41 15.56 21.23
C THR A 25 -37.16 16.42 21.35
N GLU A 26 -36.00 15.81 21.33
CA GLU A 26 -34.72 16.50 21.17
C GLU A 26 -34.51 16.90 19.71
N ILE A 27 -34.20 18.18 19.50
CA ILE A 27 -33.92 18.71 18.16
C ILE A 27 -32.41 18.99 18.05
N ILE A 28 -31.76 18.34 17.12
CA ILE A 28 -30.33 18.56 16.78
C ILE A 28 -30.21 19.34 15.49
N ASP A 29 -29.79 20.61 15.58
CA ASP A 29 -29.48 21.41 14.40
C ASP A 29 -28.09 21.07 13.88
N CYS A 30 -28.03 20.50 12.70
CA CYS A 30 -26.78 20.12 12.02
C CYS A 30 -26.16 21.27 11.20
N GLY A 31 -26.73 22.47 11.21
CA GLY A 31 -26.18 23.66 10.57
C GLY A 31 -25.96 23.46 9.06
N GLY A 32 -26.89 22.81 8.36
CA GLY A 32 -26.80 22.53 6.93
C GLY A 32 -25.86 21.38 6.55
N LYS A 33 -25.31 20.64 7.52
CA LYS A 33 -24.46 19.46 7.23
C LYS A 33 -25.29 18.27 6.80
N THR A 34 -24.69 17.42 5.98
CA THR A 34 -25.31 16.15 5.54
C THR A 34 -25.25 15.11 6.67
N ILE A 35 -26.39 14.46 6.91
CA ILE A 35 -26.48 13.32 7.83
C ILE A 35 -26.48 12.04 6.99
N LEU A 36 -25.58 11.12 7.34
CA LEU A 36 -25.48 9.81 6.73
C LEU A 36 -25.64 8.72 7.80
N PRO A 37 -26.14 7.52 7.44
CA PRO A 37 -26.02 6.36 8.29
C PRO A 37 -24.56 6.11 8.68
N GLY A 38 -24.32 5.52 9.85
CA GLY A 38 -22.98 5.07 10.23
C GLY A 38 -22.44 4.12 9.18
N MET A 39 -21.21 4.37 8.72
CA MET A 39 -20.58 3.52 7.71
C MET A 39 -20.22 2.17 8.32
N CYS A 40 -20.55 1.10 7.59
CA CYS A 40 -20.10 -0.26 7.88
C CYS A 40 -19.36 -0.77 6.65
N ASP A 41 -18.05 -0.98 6.79
CA ASP A 41 -17.24 -1.60 5.76
C ASP A 41 -17.04 -3.07 6.12
N ALA A 42 -17.56 -3.97 5.30
CA ALA A 42 -17.47 -5.41 5.53
C ALA A 42 -16.12 -6.01 5.13
N HIS A 43 -15.28 -5.26 4.42
CA HIS A 43 -13.95 -5.69 3.99
C HIS A 43 -13.05 -4.49 3.75
N CYS A 44 -12.28 -4.10 4.75
CA CYS A 44 -11.36 -2.97 4.63
C CYS A 44 -9.95 -3.32 5.12
N HIS A 45 -8.98 -2.59 4.57
CA HIS A 45 -7.56 -2.71 4.92
C HIS A 45 -6.98 -1.34 5.31
N PRO A 46 -7.35 -0.77 6.47
CA PRO A 46 -6.94 0.59 6.84
C PRO A 46 -5.42 0.73 7.04
N SER A 47 -4.73 -0.33 7.48
CA SER A 47 -3.27 -0.34 7.61
C SER A 47 -2.56 -0.18 6.26
N ILE A 48 -3.16 -0.69 5.20
CA ILE A 48 -2.67 -0.59 3.84
C ILE A 48 -2.75 0.86 3.35
N ALA A 49 -3.91 1.49 3.53
CA ALA A 49 -4.09 2.89 3.18
C ALA A 49 -3.10 3.77 3.97
N ALA A 50 -2.90 3.51 5.26
CA ALA A 50 -1.94 4.24 6.08
C ALA A 50 -0.50 4.09 5.56
N SER A 51 -0.10 2.88 5.13
CA SER A 51 1.22 2.63 4.53
C SER A 51 1.41 3.39 3.21
N ALA A 52 0.37 3.48 2.39
CA ALA A 52 0.40 4.22 1.13
C ALA A 52 0.64 5.72 1.35
N TYR A 53 0.06 6.30 2.40
CA TYR A 53 0.24 7.72 2.74
C TYR A 53 1.59 8.06 3.36
N SER A 54 2.30 7.09 3.92
CA SER A 54 3.56 7.31 4.64
C SER A 54 4.81 6.98 3.83
N GLY A 55 4.67 6.49 2.58
CA GLY A 55 5.76 6.06 1.72
C GLY A 55 5.67 6.59 0.30
N CYS A 56 6.53 6.06 -0.58
CA CYS A 56 6.50 6.36 -2.01
C CYS A 56 5.20 5.83 -2.63
N ASP A 57 4.37 6.72 -3.13
CA ASP A 57 3.12 6.40 -3.83
C ASP A 57 3.40 5.97 -5.28
N LEU A 58 3.17 4.70 -5.57
CA LEU A 58 3.33 4.10 -6.91
C LEU A 58 1.98 3.74 -7.56
N PHE A 59 0.86 4.12 -6.96
CA PHE A 59 -0.47 3.84 -7.50
C PHE A 59 -0.72 4.53 -8.85
N GLY A 60 -1.61 3.92 -9.64
CA GLY A 60 -2.11 4.50 -10.88
C GLY A 60 -1.15 4.42 -12.06
N ILE A 61 -0.06 3.66 -11.97
CA ILE A 61 0.80 3.35 -13.10
C ILE A 61 0.38 2.00 -13.68
N TYR A 62 -0.24 2.04 -14.86
CA TYR A 62 -0.64 0.88 -15.63
C TYR A 62 -0.03 0.96 -17.02
N ILE A 63 0.39 -0.19 -17.55
CA ILE A 63 0.88 -0.29 -18.93
C ILE A 63 -0.24 0.10 -19.89
N GLN A 64 0.07 0.93 -20.87
CA GLN A 64 -0.86 1.39 -21.89
C GLN A 64 -0.62 0.69 -23.21
N ASP A 65 -1.61 0.75 -24.12
CA ASP A 65 -1.45 0.19 -25.46
C ASP A 65 -0.22 0.78 -26.17
N GLY A 66 0.67 -0.10 -26.61
CA GLY A 66 1.92 0.29 -27.30
C GLY A 66 3.07 0.71 -26.39
N GLU A 67 2.89 0.69 -25.07
CA GLU A 67 3.94 0.97 -24.11
C GLU A 67 4.74 -0.29 -23.78
N SER A 68 6.05 -0.15 -23.63
CA SER A 68 6.93 -1.23 -23.19
C SER A 68 6.98 -1.36 -21.68
N GLU A 69 7.33 -2.54 -21.18
CA GLU A 69 7.55 -2.81 -19.76
C GLU A 69 8.69 -1.97 -19.17
N GLU A 70 9.71 -1.64 -19.97
CA GLU A 70 10.81 -0.75 -19.55
C GLU A 70 10.31 0.67 -19.31
N GLU A 71 9.45 1.21 -20.17
CA GLU A 71 8.83 2.53 -19.97
C GLU A 71 7.98 2.58 -18.69
N VAL A 72 7.33 1.47 -18.34
CA VAL A 72 6.59 1.36 -17.08
C VAL A 72 7.54 1.35 -15.88
N ILE A 73 8.66 0.62 -15.97
CA ILE A 73 9.71 0.64 -14.93
C ILE A 73 10.24 2.06 -14.75
N ASP A 74 10.53 2.77 -15.81
CA ASP A 74 11.04 4.15 -15.76
C ASP A 74 10.06 5.11 -15.09
N LYS A 75 8.75 4.91 -15.26
CA LYS A 75 7.73 5.68 -14.53
C LYS A 75 7.79 5.42 -13.03
N TYR A 76 7.91 4.15 -12.62
CA TYR A 76 8.08 3.79 -11.20
C TYR A 76 9.38 4.38 -10.64
N MET A 77 10.48 4.24 -11.36
CA MET A 77 11.80 4.75 -10.93
C MET A 77 11.81 6.28 -10.85
N THR A 78 11.11 6.97 -11.73
CA THR A 78 10.95 8.44 -11.66
C THR A 78 10.25 8.87 -10.37
N ARG A 79 9.16 8.20 -9.97
CA ARG A 79 8.48 8.49 -8.70
C ARG A 79 9.35 8.14 -7.50
N LEU A 80 9.99 6.98 -7.53
CA LEU A 80 10.89 6.55 -6.47
C LEU A 80 12.04 7.54 -6.28
N LYS A 81 12.68 7.97 -7.39
CA LYS A 81 13.77 8.95 -7.33
C LYS A 81 13.33 10.25 -6.66
N LYS A 82 12.19 10.78 -7.08
CA LYS A 82 11.63 11.99 -6.46
C LYS A 82 11.44 11.81 -4.96
N PHE A 83 10.85 10.70 -4.53
CA PHE A 83 10.62 10.41 -3.11
C PHE A 83 11.94 10.30 -2.33
N VAL A 84 12.93 9.58 -2.86
CA VAL A 84 14.27 9.42 -2.26
C VAL A 84 14.96 10.77 -2.08
N ASP A 85 14.91 11.63 -3.10
CA ASP A 85 15.53 12.96 -3.07
C ASP A 85 14.84 13.90 -2.05
N GLU A 86 13.53 13.78 -1.88
CA GLU A 86 12.74 14.57 -0.91
C GLU A 86 12.85 14.06 0.53
N ASN A 87 13.32 12.80 0.74
CA ASN A 87 13.45 12.16 2.04
C ASN A 87 14.89 11.64 2.30
N PRO A 88 15.88 12.52 2.35
CA PRO A 88 17.29 12.12 2.48
C PRO A 88 17.65 11.54 3.87
N GLY A 89 16.78 11.76 4.87
CA GLY A 89 17.01 11.31 6.26
C GLY A 89 16.36 9.98 6.60
N ASP A 90 15.64 9.35 5.67
CA ASP A 90 14.99 8.07 5.91
C ASP A 90 16.00 6.92 5.85
N ASP A 91 16.10 6.14 6.92
CA ASP A 91 16.95 4.94 6.97
C ASP A 91 16.39 3.75 6.17
N LEU A 92 15.10 3.76 5.89
CA LEU A 92 14.37 2.77 5.11
C LEU A 92 13.38 3.48 4.19
N ILE A 93 13.49 3.23 2.90
CA ILE A 93 12.52 3.70 1.89
C ILE A 93 11.42 2.66 1.72
N ARG A 94 10.18 3.09 1.95
CA ARG A 94 8.99 2.29 1.69
C ARG A 94 8.19 2.87 0.55
N GLY A 95 7.47 2.01 -0.16
CA GLY A 95 6.51 2.43 -1.16
C GLY A 95 5.45 1.37 -1.39
N THR A 96 4.36 1.75 -2.03
CA THR A 96 3.28 0.82 -2.32
C THR A 96 2.55 1.21 -3.60
N GLY A 97 1.90 0.23 -4.24
CA GLY A 97 1.01 0.48 -5.36
C GLY A 97 1.52 0.06 -6.74
N TRP A 98 2.75 -0.50 -6.84
CA TRP A 98 3.18 -1.07 -8.11
C TRP A 98 2.38 -2.34 -8.48
N VAL A 99 2.29 -2.64 -9.76
CA VAL A 99 1.43 -3.71 -10.29
C VAL A 99 2.26 -4.74 -11.03
N LEU A 100 2.34 -5.96 -10.49
CA LEU A 100 3.06 -7.07 -11.16
C LEU A 100 2.46 -7.39 -12.53
N GLY A 101 1.14 -7.25 -12.69
CA GLY A 101 0.44 -7.48 -13.96
C GLY A 101 0.83 -6.55 -15.11
N ASN A 102 1.60 -5.50 -14.85
CA ASN A 102 2.20 -4.67 -15.90
C ASN A 102 3.34 -5.39 -16.67
N PHE A 103 3.84 -6.50 -16.13
CA PHE A 103 5.05 -7.21 -16.60
C PHE A 103 4.68 -8.63 -17.02
N GLN A 104 4.12 -8.78 -18.21
CA GLN A 104 3.67 -10.06 -18.77
C GLN A 104 4.55 -10.59 -19.90
N GLY A 105 5.54 -9.80 -20.33
CA GLY A 105 6.51 -10.16 -21.34
C GLY A 105 7.84 -10.63 -20.76
N ASP A 106 8.92 -10.30 -21.46
CA ASP A 106 10.27 -10.75 -21.11
C ASP A 106 10.95 -9.87 -20.05
N ARG A 107 10.48 -8.63 -19.88
CA ARG A 107 11.05 -7.67 -18.93
C ARG A 107 10.25 -7.63 -17.62
N VAL A 108 10.81 -8.23 -16.61
CA VAL A 108 10.26 -8.14 -15.23
C VAL A 108 11.09 -7.17 -14.37
N PRO A 109 10.52 -6.55 -13.35
CA PRO A 109 11.27 -5.69 -12.46
C PRO A 109 12.30 -6.48 -11.65
N THR A 110 13.44 -5.85 -11.39
CA THR A 110 14.57 -6.45 -10.66
C THR A 110 15.08 -5.51 -9.58
N ARG A 111 15.87 -6.03 -8.63
CA ARG A 111 16.59 -5.21 -7.64
C ARG A 111 17.47 -4.15 -8.29
N HIS A 112 18.04 -4.43 -9.46
CA HIS A 112 18.93 -3.51 -10.16
C HIS A 112 18.24 -2.24 -10.65
N ASP A 113 16.93 -2.29 -10.91
CA ASP A 113 16.15 -1.11 -11.28
C ASP A 113 16.09 -0.13 -10.11
N ILE A 114 15.88 -0.64 -8.91
CA ILE A 114 15.87 0.17 -7.70
C ILE A 114 17.28 0.62 -7.32
N ASP A 115 18.29 -0.25 -7.45
CA ASP A 115 19.69 0.06 -7.12
C ASP A 115 20.22 1.26 -7.92
N ARG A 116 19.74 1.48 -9.16
CA ARG A 116 20.09 2.68 -9.96
C ARG A 116 19.63 3.98 -9.29
N ILE A 117 18.63 3.92 -8.41
CA ILE A 117 18.03 5.08 -7.74
C ILE A 117 18.55 5.22 -6.31
N CYS A 118 18.58 4.11 -5.57
CA CYS A 118 18.97 4.07 -4.16
C CYS A 118 19.63 2.72 -3.87
N SER A 119 20.97 2.72 -3.69
CA SER A 119 21.75 1.51 -3.39
C SER A 119 22.32 1.50 -1.96
N ASP A 120 22.30 2.62 -1.27
CA ASP A 120 22.90 2.84 0.05
C ASP A 120 21.91 2.57 1.20
N ARG A 121 20.61 2.65 0.93
CA ARG A 121 19.52 2.42 1.89
C ARG A 121 18.63 1.29 1.42
N PRO A 122 18.02 0.49 2.34
CA PRO A 122 17.03 -0.49 1.96
C PRO A 122 15.79 0.17 1.35
N VAL A 123 15.32 -0.40 0.24
CA VAL A 123 14.09 0.01 -0.43
C VAL A 123 13.16 -1.19 -0.51
N ILE A 124 11.93 -1.04 -0.04
CA ILE A 124 10.91 -2.07 -0.03
C ILE A 124 9.62 -1.50 -0.61
N LEU A 125 9.24 -1.98 -1.79
CA LEU A 125 8.06 -1.56 -2.52
C LEU A 125 7.03 -2.68 -2.52
N GLU A 126 5.87 -2.45 -1.89
CA GLU A 126 4.79 -3.42 -1.83
C GLU A 126 3.85 -3.26 -3.02
N SER A 127 3.43 -4.37 -3.63
CA SER A 127 2.52 -4.32 -4.78
C SER A 127 1.12 -3.86 -4.38
N PHE A 128 0.34 -3.40 -5.37
CA PHE A 128 -1.06 -3.01 -5.20
C PHE A 128 -1.91 -4.13 -4.55
N CYS A 129 -1.72 -5.37 -4.99
CA CYS A 129 -2.46 -6.52 -4.47
C CYS A 129 -1.90 -7.06 -3.15
N GLN A 130 -0.74 -6.55 -2.68
CA GLN A 130 -0.06 -6.93 -1.43
C GLN A 130 0.48 -8.36 -1.34
N HIS A 131 0.57 -9.01 -2.48
CA HIS A 131 1.14 -10.35 -2.59
C HIS A 131 2.59 -10.34 -3.11
N ASN A 132 3.20 -9.16 -3.34
CA ASN A 132 4.57 -9.09 -3.82
C ASN A 132 5.33 -7.93 -3.18
N LEU A 133 6.61 -8.16 -2.90
CA LEU A 133 7.60 -7.12 -2.67
C LEU A 133 8.52 -6.99 -3.87
N TRP A 134 8.88 -5.76 -4.17
CA TRP A 134 9.99 -5.41 -5.06
C TRP A 134 11.01 -4.65 -4.23
N VAL A 135 12.20 -5.22 -4.08
CA VAL A 135 13.22 -4.72 -3.15
C VAL A 135 14.57 -4.56 -3.85
N ASN A 136 15.40 -3.68 -3.29
CA ASN A 136 16.76 -3.47 -3.77
C ASN A 136 17.76 -4.45 -3.14
N THR A 137 19.00 -4.44 -3.65
CA THR A 137 20.10 -5.27 -3.13
C THR A 137 20.34 -5.03 -1.65
N LYS A 138 20.29 -3.76 -1.20
CA LYS A 138 20.52 -3.42 0.20
C LYS A 138 19.49 -4.03 1.17
N ALA A 139 18.23 -4.11 0.77
CA ALA A 139 17.20 -4.76 1.56
C ALA A 139 17.43 -6.28 1.65
N ILE A 140 17.82 -6.93 0.56
CA ILE A 140 18.15 -8.37 0.51
C ILE A 140 19.33 -8.69 1.42
N GLU A 141 20.41 -7.91 1.36
CA GLU A 141 21.59 -8.07 2.22
C GLU A 141 21.27 -7.92 3.69
N LEU A 142 20.50 -6.89 4.07
CA LEU A 142 20.11 -6.66 5.46
C LEU A 142 19.17 -7.74 5.98
N ALA A 143 18.36 -8.33 5.11
CA ALA A 143 17.50 -9.47 5.46
C ALA A 143 18.29 -10.78 5.62
N GLY A 144 19.56 -10.83 5.19
CA GLY A 144 20.38 -12.04 5.24
C GLY A 144 19.91 -13.11 4.24
N VAL A 145 19.28 -12.69 3.14
CA VAL A 145 18.79 -13.60 2.11
C VAL A 145 19.80 -13.65 0.96
N ASP A 146 20.14 -14.84 0.49
CA ASP A 146 21.16 -15.09 -0.53
C ASP A 146 20.78 -16.26 -1.47
N GLU A 147 21.74 -16.70 -2.28
CA GLU A 147 21.58 -17.85 -3.18
C GLU A 147 21.42 -19.19 -2.45
N ASN A 148 21.80 -19.27 -1.18
CA ASN A 148 21.70 -20.49 -0.35
C ASN A 148 20.41 -20.50 0.49
N THR A 149 19.68 -19.39 0.54
CA THR A 149 18.42 -19.31 1.27
C THR A 149 17.41 -20.29 0.67
N PRO A 150 16.85 -21.23 1.46
CA PRO A 150 15.89 -22.21 0.95
C PRO A 150 14.65 -21.54 0.37
N ASP A 151 14.04 -22.21 -0.61
CA ASP A 151 12.72 -21.80 -1.08
C ASP A 151 11.67 -21.99 0.02
N VAL A 152 10.68 -21.14 0.05
CA VAL A 152 9.57 -21.14 1.00
C VAL A 152 8.47 -22.11 0.56
N TYR A 153 7.64 -22.56 1.51
CA TYR A 153 6.54 -23.46 1.21
C TYR A 153 5.36 -22.72 0.55
N VAL A 154 5.05 -21.52 1.04
CA VAL A 154 3.99 -20.65 0.48
C VAL A 154 4.63 -19.40 -0.10
N GLY A 155 4.62 -19.32 -1.43
CA GLY A 155 5.18 -18.18 -2.14
C GLY A 155 6.39 -18.54 -3.00
N LYS A 156 7.12 -17.52 -3.42
CA LYS A 156 8.26 -17.67 -4.32
C LYS A 156 9.29 -16.58 -4.13
N ILE A 157 10.57 -16.96 -4.07
CA ILE A 157 11.69 -16.05 -4.25
C ILE A 157 12.07 -16.10 -5.73
N TYR A 158 11.89 -15.01 -6.46
CA TYR A 158 12.37 -14.93 -7.84
C TYR A 158 13.88 -14.79 -7.85
N ARG A 159 14.57 -15.61 -8.65
CA ARG A 159 16.03 -15.72 -8.65
C ARG A 159 16.62 -15.44 -10.02
N GLU A 160 17.84 -14.92 -10.02
CA GLU A 160 18.70 -14.81 -11.19
C GLU A 160 19.29 -16.19 -11.55
N GLU A 161 19.95 -16.32 -12.69
CA GLU A 161 20.59 -17.57 -13.15
C GLU A 161 21.63 -18.13 -12.16
N ASN A 162 22.30 -17.24 -11.41
CA ASN A 162 23.27 -17.61 -10.38
C ASN A 162 22.63 -18.03 -9.05
N GLY A 163 21.31 -18.06 -8.95
CA GLY A 163 20.55 -18.40 -7.76
C GLY A 163 20.32 -17.24 -6.80
N TYR A 164 20.93 -16.08 -6.98
CA TYR A 164 20.74 -14.93 -6.11
C TYR A 164 19.33 -14.34 -6.27
N PRO A 165 18.70 -13.79 -5.22
CA PRO A 165 17.38 -13.17 -5.33
C PRO A 165 17.35 -12.01 -6.32
N GLN A 166 16.42 -12.07 -7.28
CA GLN A 166 16.25 -11.06 -8.33
C GLN A 166 15.67 -9.74 -7.79
N GLY A 167 15.02 -9.78 -6.64
CA GLY A 167 14.40 -8.61 -6.01
C GLY A 167 12.88 -8.71 -5.87
N ILE A 168 12.25 -9.75 -6.40
CA ILE A 168 10.82 -10.01 -6.25
C ILE A 168 10.60 -11.17 -5.28
N PHE A 169 9.76 -10.92 -4.26
CA PHE A 169 9.33 -11.87 -3.24
C PHE A 169 7.81 -11.95 -3.27
N ASN A 170 7.28 -13.12 -3.57
CA ASN A 170 5.85 -13.33 -3.77
C ASN A 170 5.27 -14.14 -2.61
N ASP A 171 4.10 -13.72 -2.14
CA ASP A 171 3.29 -14.30 -1.08
C ASP A 171 3.94 -14.31 0.33
N PRO A 172 3.16 -14.61 1.39
CA PRO A 172 3.52 -14.22 2.76
C PRO A 172 4.89 -14.71 3.24
N GLU A 173 5.21 -15.99 3.07
CA GLU A 173 6.45 -16.52 3.62
C GLU A 173 7.69 -15.92 2.97
N ALA A 174 7.67 -15.72 1.63
CA ALA A 174 8.78 -15.06 0.95
C ALA A 174 8.89 -13.59 1.37
N MET A 175 7.76 -12.88 1.47
CA MET A 175 7.74 -11.48 1.89
C MET A 175 8.22 -11.31 3.33
N GLU A 176 7.89 -12.25 4.22
CA GLU A 176 8.31 -12.22 5.62
C GLU A 176 9.83 -12.34 5.78
N LEU A 177 10.53 -13.04 4.89
CA LEU A 177 12.00 -13.06 4.89
C LEU A 177 12.60 -11.64 4.84
N ILE A 178 11.96 -10.75 4.12
CA ILE A 178 12.37 -9.34 4.03
C ILE A 178 11.79 -8.52 5.19
N LYS A 179 10.47 -8.58 5.38
CA LYS A 179 9.75 -7.73 6.34
C LYS A 179 10.20 -7.92 7.78
N MET A 180 10.52 -9.16 8.17
CA MET A 180 10.91 -9.48 9.54
C MET A 180 12.39 -9.23 9.85
N ASN A 181 13.23 -9.14 8.82
CA ASN A 181 14.69 -9.07 9.02
C ASN A 181 15.29 -7.72 8.63
N VAL A 182 14.60 -6.89 7.83
CA VAL A 182 15.09 -5.53 7.53
C VAL A 182 14.79 -4.60 8.70
N PRO A 183 15.80 -3.98 9.33
CA PRO A 183 15.61 -3.06 10.45
C PRO A 183 14.68 -1.90 10.11
N GLY A 184 13.79 -1.56 11.03
CA GLY A 184 12.85 -0.44 10.86
C GLY A 184 11.61 -0.77 10.03
N TYR A 185 11.48 -1.99 9.52
CA TYR A 185 10.24 -2.48 8.92
C TYR A 185 9.32 -3.04 10.00
N ASP A 186 8.76 -2.16 10.81
CA ASP A 186 7.76 -2.53 11.81
C ASP A 186 6.42 -1.81 11.54
N PHE A 187 5.34 -2.42 11.95
CA PHE A 187 3.99 -1.88 11.90
C PHE A 187 3.56 -1.32 13.28
N SER A 188 4.48 -0.71 14.02
CA SER A 188 4.11 -0.15 15.32
C SER A 188 3.07 0.96 15.16
N VAL A 189 2.02 0.92 15.98
CA VAL A 189 0.94 1.91 16.00
C VAL A 189 1.47 3.34 16.20
N GLU A 190 2.66 3.48 16.79
CA GLU A 190 3.30 4.77 17.05
C GLU A 190 3.79 5.49 15.79
N LYS A 191 4.11 4.74 14.74
CA LYS A 191 4.48 5.32 13.43
C LYS A 191 3.27 5.85 12.63
N TYR A 192 2.04 5.49 13.01
CA TYR A 192 0.81 5.85 12.29
C TYR A 192 -0.08 6.82 13.10
N LYS A 193 0.43 7.40 14.17
CA LYS A 193 -0.18 8.50 14.91
C LYS A 193 0.19 9.86 14.33
#